data_3f0b878bd60a48b4af8268e0a94251af
#
_entry.id   3f0b878bd60a48b4af8268e0a94251af
#
_cell.length_a   1.000
_cell.length_b   1.000
_cell.length_c   1.000
_cell.angle_alpha   90.00
_cell.angle_beta   90.00
_cell.angle_gamma   90.00
#
_symmetry.space_group_name_H-M   'P 1'
#
loop_
_entity.id
_entity.type
_entity.pdbx_description
1 polymer ?
#
loop_
_entity_poly.entity_id
_entity_poly.type
_entity_poly.pdbx_seq_one_letter_code
_entity_poly.pdbx_strand_id
1 'polypeptide(L)'
;MARLPRLTVPGQVHQLLLRGNDGMAIVRDDADRERLLQLLHHHATEFAVAVHAYALMDNHLQLLATPADDRLPAWMQAVGRRYVRYFNDRHGRSGTLWEGRYRSTVLESDAYLLHAMALLDLKPVAAGLAVQPEDFRWSSHNRYAGRSADRLVTPHSLYWELGNTPFAREEAYSELVHAGVPAEVQAQLHAATVGGWALGGSDFLRNLAKKTDRRLLPGNAGRPAFPRDSAERSE
;
A
#
# COMPACT_ATOMS: atom_id res chain seq x y z
N MET A 1 24.15 8.87 -0.29
CA MET A 1 23.75 7.75 -1.19
C MET A 1 22.53 8.18 -1.99
N ALA A 2 22.55 7.93 -3.31
CA ALA A 2 21.38 8.20 -4.16
C ALA A 2 20.20 7.30 -3.70
N ARG A 3 19.01 7.90 -3.55
CA ARG A 3 17.81 7.17 -3.16
C ARG A 3 17.37 6.24 -4.29
N LEU A 4 17.18 4.96 -4.00
CA LEU A 4 16.72 3.99 -4.98
C LEU A 4 15.41 4.44 -5.66
N PRO A 5 15.25 4.16 -6.98
CA PRO A 5 13.95 4.34 -7.65
C PRO A 5 12.89 3.45 -6.99
N ARG A 6 11.63 3.84 -7.09
CA ARG A 6 10.53 3.00 -6.59
C ARG A 6 10.43 1.73 -7.43
N LEU A 7 10.07 0.65 -6.75
CA LEU A 7 9.71 -0.57 -7.45
C LEU A 7 8.31 -0.38 -8.04
N THR A 8 8.22 -0.47 -9.36
CA THR A 8 6.96 -0.47 -10.10
C THR A 8 7.03 -1.59 -11.10
N VAL A 9 6.09 -2.53 -11.04
CA VAL A 9 6.04 -3.68 -11.95
C VAL A 9 4.59 -3.85 -12.43
N PRO A 10 4.32 -3.63 -13.71
CA PRO A 10 2.99 -3.80 -14.28
C PRO A 10 2.40 -5.19 -14.01
N GLY A 11 1.10 -5.24 -13.77
CA GLY A 11 0.37 -6.48 -13.50
C GLY A 11 0.66 -7.11 -12.13
N GLN A 12 1.43 -6.46 -11.25
CA GLN A 12 1.69 -6.94 -9.89
C GLN A 12 0.98 -6.08 -8.86
N VAL A 13 0.54 -6.70 -7.76
CA VAL A 13 -0.05 -5.97 -6.64
C VAL A 13 1.01 -5.17 -5.92
N HIS A 14 0.75 -3.89 -5.74
CA HIS A 14 1.56 -2.96 -4.96
C HIS A 14 0.83 -2.56 -3.70
N GLN A 15 1.52 -2.59 -2.58
CA GLN A 15 1.08 -1.91 -1.37
C GLN A 15 1.73 -0.52 -1.33
N LEU A 16 0.90 0.51 -1.23
CA LEU A 16 1.28 1.91 -1.27
C LEU A 16 0.98 2.57 0.07
N LEU A 17 1.87 3.45 0.52
CA LEU A 17 1.68 4.24 1.73
C LEU A 17 2.04 5.70 1.47
N LEU A 18 1.07 6.61 1.73
CA LEU A 18 1.26 8.05 1.79
C LEU A 18 1.04 8.51 3.22
N ARG A 19 1.97 9.30 3.75
CA ARG A 19 1.88 9.85 5.12
C ARG A 19 1.92 11.37 5.08
N GLY A 20 1.22 11.96 6.05
CA GLY A 20 1.33 13.38 6.33
C GLY A 20 2.71 13.74 6.86
N ASN A 21 3.22 14.90 6.47
CA ASN A 21 4.50 15.42 6.95
C ASN A 21 4.48 15.56 8.48
N ASP A 22 5.51 15.08 9.15
CA ASP A 22 5.62 15.07 10.63
C ASP A 22 4.40 14.42 11.32
N GLY A 23 3.77 13.45 10.66
CA GLY A 23 2.60 12.76 11.19
C GLY A 23 1.32 13.60 11.23
N MET A 24 1.33 14.78 10.60
CA MET A 24 0.17 15.67 10.55
C MET A 24 -1.03 15.03 9.82
N ALA A 25 -2.23 15.48 10.17
CA ALA A 25 -3.45 15.08 9.50
C ALA A 25 -3.43 15.47 8.01
N ILE A 26 -3.78 14.51 7.16
CA ILE A 26 -3.97 14.70 5.72
C ILE A 26 -5.44 14.94 5.36
N VAL A 27 -6.36 14.68 6.30
CA VAL A 27 -7.78 14.96 6.21
C VAL A 27 -8.26 15.56 7.54
N ARG A 28 -9.18 16.49 7.52
CA ARG A 28 -9.73 17.12 8.75
C ARG A 28 -11.20 16.80 8.96
N ASP A 29 -11.89 16.46 7.88
CA ASP A 29 -13.31 16.12 7.88
C ASP A 29 -13.68 15.21 6.70
N ASP A 30 -14.96 14.90 6.60
CA ASP A 30 -15.49 13.99 5.59
C ASP A 30 -15.35 14.56 4.16
N ALA A 31 -15.44 15.88 3.99
CA ALA A 31 -15.27 16.51 2.68
C ALA A 31 -13.84 16.33 2.15
N ASP A 32 -12.83 16.38 3.02
CA ASP A 32 -11.45 16.08 2.64
C ASP A 32 -11.29 14.60 2.22
N ARG A 33 -11.90 13.69 2.99
CA ARG A 33 -11.85 12.25 2.70
C ARG A 33 -12.53 11.93 1.36
N GLU A 34 -13.74 12.45 1.16
CA GLU A 34 -14.49 12.29 -0.08
C GLU A 34 -13.69 12.83 -1.27
N ARG A 35 -13.08 14.00 -1.12
CA ARG A 35 -12.27 14.60 -2.19
C ARG A 35 -11.06 13.75 -2.56
N LEU A 36 -10.36 13.21 -1.57
CA LEU A 36 -9.21 12.35 -1.82
C LEU A 36 -9.62 11.06 -2.53
N LEU A 37 -10.69 10.41 -2.09
CA LEU A 37 -11.23 9.19 -2.72
C LEU A 37 -11.73 9.46 -4.15
N GLN A 38 -12.38 10.60 -4.41
CA GLN A 38 -12.78 11.02 -5.76
C GLN A 38 -11.58 11.19 -6.69
N LEU A 39 -10.50 11.82 -6.21
CA LEU A 39 -9.28 11.99 -7.01
C LEU A 39 -8.59 10.66 -7.29
N LEU A 40 -8.55 9.75 -6.31
CA LEU A 40 -8.03 8.39 -6.49
C LEU A 40 -8.81 7.66 -7.58
N HIS A 41 -10.15 7.65 -7.49
CA HIS A 41 -11.01 6.98 -8.47
C HIS A 41 -10.86 7.57 -9.88
N HIS A 42 -10.96 8.90 -10.01
CA HIS A 42 -10.85 9.58 -11.29
C HIS A 42 -9.53 9.23 -12.00
N HIS A 43 -8.42 9.36 -11.29
CA HIS A 43 -7.11 9.09 -11.87
C HIS A 43 -6.79 7.59 -11.97
N ALA A 44 -7.38 6.71 -11.17
CA ALA A 44 -7.22 5.26 -11.32
C ALA A 44 -7.71 4.79 -12.70
N THR A 45 -8.84 5.32 -13.16
CA THR A 45 -9.36 5.07 -14.51
C THR A 45 -8.44 5.63 -15.60
N GLU A 46 -7.97 6.88 -15.45
CA GLU A 46 -7.09 7.54 -16.42
C GLU A 46 -5.75 6.82 -16.60
N PHE A 47 -5.18 6.32 -15.50
CA PHE A 47 -3.87 5.67 -15.49
C PHE A 47 -3.94 4.14 -15.52
N ALA A 48 -5.13 3.56 -15.73
CA ALA A 48 -5.36 2.12 -15.76
C ALA A 48 -4.80 1.39 -14.53
N VAL A 49 -5.14 1.89 -13.32
CA VAL A 49 -4.76 1.29 -12.05
C VAL A 49 -5.99 0.68 -11.39
N ALA A 50 -5.97 -0.62 -11.13
CA ALA A 50 -7.00 -1.28 -10.34
C ALA A 50 -6.67 -1.13 -8.85
N VAL A 51 -7.54 -0.49 -8.08
CA VAL A 51 -7.41 -0.37 -6.63
C VAL A 51 -8.18 -1.51 -5.97
N HIS A 52 -7.51 -2.37 -5.22
CA HIS A 52 -8.12 -3.55 -4.62
C HIS A 52 -8.60 -3.28 -3.19
N ALA A 53 -7.84 -2.53 -2.41
CA ALA A 53 -8.24 -2.15 -1.05
C ALA A 53 -7.60 -0.83 -0.64
N TYR A 54 -8.21 -0.17 0.36
CA TYR A 54 -7.65 1.02 0.96
C TYR A 54 -8.09 1.20 2.42
N ALA A 55 -7.28 1.95 3.17
CA ALA A 55 -7.68 2.56 4.43
C ALA A 55 -7.18 4.01 4.47
N LEU A 56 -8.11 4.95 4.64
CA LEU A 56 -7.84 6.38 4.73
C LEU A 56 -7.95 6.83 6.19
N MET A 57 -6.80 6.83 6.85
CA MET A 57 -6.64 7.31 8.22
C MET A 57 -6.45 8.83 8.25
N ASP A 58 -6.52 9.43 9.43
CA ASP A 58 -6.40 10.89 9.55
C ASP A 58 -5.06 11.43 9.03
N ASN A 59 -3.98 10.72 9.23
CA ASN A 59 -2.62 11.15 8.91
C ASN A 59 -1.92 10.32 7.83
N HIS A 60 -2.58 9.31 7.27
CA HIS A 60 -2.01 8.52 6.18
C HIS A 60 -3.09 7.80 5.36
N LEU A 61 -2.72 7.46 4.13
CA LEU A 61 -3.48 6.61 3.23
C LEU A 61 -2.67 5.37 2.89
N GLN A 62 -3.28 4.20 2.99
CA GLN A 62 -2.75 2.95 2.45
C GLN A 62 -3.64 2.41 1.35
N LEU A 63 -3.02 1.81 0.34
CA LEU A 63 -3.69 1.25 -0.83
C LEU A 63 -3.05 -0.08 -1.21
N LEU A 64 -3.86 -0.98 -1.75
CA LEU A 64 -3.43 -2.14 -2.53
C LEU A 64 -3.92 -1.94 -3.96
N ALA A 65 -3.00 -1.90 -4.92
CA ALA A 65 -3.34 -1.56 -6.29
C ALA A 65 -2.45 -2.29 -7.31
N THR A 66 -3.04 -2.64 -8.45
CA THR A 66 -2.34 -3.23 -9.60
C THR A 66 -2.36 -2.25 -10.77
N PRO A 67 -1.22 -1.70 -11.18
CA PRO A 67 -1.13 -0.92 -12.40
C PRO A 67 -1.09 -1.83 -13.63
N ALA A 68 -1.78 -1.46 -14.70
CA ALA A 68 -1.71 -2.18 -15.98
C ALA A 68 -0.37 -1.96 -16.71
N ASP A 69 0.27 -0.82 -16.46
CA ASP A 69 1.54 -0.40 -17.07
C ASP A 69 2.45 0.30 -16.04
N ASP A 70 3.49 0.99 -16.49
CA ASP A 70 4.50 1.67 -15.66
C ASP A 70 4.06 3.03 -15.09
N ARG A 71 2.80 3.46 -15.34
CA ARG A 71 2.29 4.79 -14.95
C ARG A 71 1.86 4.94 -13.49
N LEU A 72 2.07 3.93 -12.63
CA LEU A 72 1.80 4.03 -11.20
C LEU A 72 2.41 5.30 -10.54
N PRO A 73 3.66 5.71 -10.85
CA PRO A 73 4.20 6.96 -10.33
C PRO A 73 3.46 8.21 -10.81
N ALA A 74 3.01 8.22 -12.07
CA ALA A 74 2.25 9.32 -12.64
C ALA A 74 0.87 9.45 -11.99
N TRP A 75 0.18 8.33 -11.77
CA TRP A 75 -1.08 8.28 -11.01
C TRP A 75 -0.92 8.90 -9.63
N MET A 76 0.04 8.42 -8.85
CA MET A 76 0.28 8.90 -7.49
C MET A 76 0.67 10.39 -7.47
N GLN A 77 1.40 10.86 -8.49
CA GLN A 77 1.76 12.26 -8.63
C GLN A 77 0.53 13.13 -8.95
N ALA A 78 -0.33 12.69 -9.88
CA ALA A 78 -1.55 13.41 -10.26
C ALA A 78 -2.50 13.58 -9.06
N VAL A 79 -2.76 12.49 -8.32
CA VAL A 79 -3.56 12.50 -7.09
C VAL A 79 -2.92 13.43 -6.05
N GLY A 80 -1.63 13.22 -5.77
CA GLY A 80 -0.92 13.95 -4.72
C GLY A 80 -0.89 15.46 -4.96
N ARG A 81 -0.60 15.92 -6.18
CA ARG A 81 -0.56 17.35 -6.53
C ARG A 81 -1.93 18.02 -6.42
N ARG A 82 -2.98 17.36 -6.93
CA ARG A 82 -4.34 17.94 -6.92
C ARG A 82 -4.90 18.00 -5.52
N TYR A 83 -4.63 16.95 -4.72
CA TYR A 83 -5.10 16.92 -3.35
C TYR A 83 -4.40 17.94 -2.45
N VAL A 84 -3.06 18.07 -2.55
CA VAL A 84 -2.31 19.09 -1.78
C VAL A 84 -2.82 20.49 -2.08
N ARG A 85 -3.06 20.81 -3.36
CA ARG A 85 -3.62 22.12 -3.75
C ARG A 85 -4.99 22.33 -3.10
N TYR A 86 -5.92 21.39 -3.26
CA TYR A 86 -7.25 21.45 -2.65
C TYR A 86 -7.18 21.65 -1.14
N PHE A 87 -6.36 20.81 -0.45
CA PHE A 87 -6.24 20.85 1.00
C PHE A 87 -5.65 22.17 1.51
N ASN A 88 -4.62 22.66 0.85
CA ASN A 88 -4.01 23.94 1.21
C ASN A 88 -4.95 25.13 0.97
N ASP A 89 -5.61 25.18 -0.19
CA ASP A 89 -6.57 26.23 -0.53
C ASP A 89 -7.75 26.25 0.48
N ARG A 90 -8.28 25.05 0.80
CA ARG A 90 -9.42 24.92 1.71
C ARG A 90 -9.09 25.30 3.16
N HIS A 91 -7.88 24.95 3.61
CA HIS A 91 -7.49 25.10 5.02
C HIS A 91 -6.53 26.27 5.29
N GLY A 92 -6.37 27.19 4.33
CA GLY A 92 -5.50 28.37 4.47
C GLY A 92 -4.03 28.00 4.73
N ARG A 93 -3.53 26.90 4.10
CA ARG A 93 -2.17 26.40 4.29
C ARG A 93 -1.31 26.62 3.07
N SER A 94 -0.01 26.52 3.27
CA SER A 94 1.00 26.48 2.20
C SER A 94 2.01 25.35 2.45
N GLY A 95 2.80 25.02 1.45
CA GLY A 95 3.86 24.02 1.54
C GLY A 95 3.36 22.59 1.34
N THR A 96 4.24 21.64 1.66
CA THR A 96 3.98 20.21 1.46
C THR A 96 3.00 19.65 2.50
N LEU A 97 2.14 18.73 2.05
CA LEU A 97 1.27 17.94 2.92
C LEU A 97 1.90 16.57 3.22
N TRP A 98 2.68 16.04 2.25
CA TRP A 98 3.20 14.67 2.31
C TRP A 98 4.60 14.61 2.89
N GLU A 99 4.87 13.56 3.68
CA GLU A 99 6.20 13.17 4.16
C GLU A 99 7.07 12.64 3.00
N GLY A 100 7.37 13.51 2.04
CA GLY A 100 8.11 13.16 0.84
C GLY A 100 7.31 12.29 -0.14
N ARG A 101 8.00 11.35 -0.80
CA ARG A 101 7.36 10.46 -1.80
C ARG A 101 6.62 9.32 -1.13
N TYR A 102 5.50 8.83 -1.73
CA TYR A 102 4.85 7.59 -1.28
C TYR A 102 5.83 6.42 -1.21
N ARG A 103 5.62 5.49 -0.29
CA ARG A 103 6.32 4.20 -0.22
C ARG A 103 5.56 3.18 -1.05
N SER A 104 6.29 2.24 -1.65
CA SER A 104 5.72 1.20 -2.51
C SER A 104 6.48 -0.09 -2.32
N THR A 105 5.77 -1.19 -2.15
CA THR A 105 6.28 -2.55 -2.20
C THR A 105 5.44 -3.38 -3.16
N VAL A 106 6.02 -4.41 -3.77
CA VAL A 106 5.32 -5.41 -4.60
C VAL A 106 5.09 -6.66 -3.77
N LEU A 107 3.85 -7.17 -3.78
CA LEU A 107 3.45 -8.34 -3.02
C LEU A 107 3.18 -9.52 -3.95
N GLU A 108 3.58 -10.72 -3.53
CA GLU A 108 3.06 -11.97 -4.08
C GLU A 108 1.58 -12.12 -3.67
N SER A 109 0.67 -12.03 -4.66
CA SER A 109 -0.76 -11.94 -4.38
C SER A 109 -1.31 -13.14 -3.65
N ASP A 110 -0.97 -14.36 -4.08
CA ASP A 110 -1.51 -15.60 -3.53
C ASP A 110 -1.15 -15.79 -2.05
N ALA A 111 0.03 -15.31 -1.64
CA ALA A 111 0.51 -15.44 -0.27
C ALA A 111 0.07 -14.28 0.64
N TYR A 112 -0.04 -13.06 0.11
CA TYR A 112 -0.10 -11.88 0.97
C TYR A 112 -1.31 -10.97 0.74
N LEU A 113 -2.00 -11.02 -0.42
CA LEU A 113 -3.01 -10.02 -0.74
C LEU A 113 -4.17 -9.99 0.26
N LEU A 114 -4.78 -11.14 0.52
CA LEU A 114 -5.93 -11.21 1.44
C LEU A 114 -5.55 -10.80 2.86
N HIS A 115 -4.36 -11.19 3.34
CA HIS A 115 -3.83 -10.73 4.61
C HIS A 115 -3.56 -9.21 4.64
N ALA A 116 -3.04 -8.67 3.54
CA ALA A 116 -2.81 -7.24 3.43
C ALA A 116 -4.12 -6.44 3.39
N MET A 117 -5.18 -6.97 2.75
CA MET A 117 -6.52 -6.40 2.77
C MET A 117 -7.10 -6.39 4.19
N ALA A 118 -7.07 -7.55 4.88
CA ALA A 118 -7.53 -7.66 6.27
C ALA A 118 -6.75 -6.73 7.21
N LEU A 119 -5.42 -6.62 7.02
CA LEU A 119 -4.60 -5.70 7.82
C LEU A 119 -5.00 -4.23 7.62
N LEU A 120 -5.36 -3.84 6.39
CA LEU A 120 -5.87 -2.50 6.09
C LEU A 120 -7.20 -2.22 6.79
N ASP A 121 -8.12 -3.19 6.73
CA ASP A 121 -9.45 -3.07 7.31
C ASP A 121 -9.42 -3.04 8.86
N LEU A 122 -8.44 -3.71 9.47
CA LEU A 122 -8.23 -3.69 10.93
C LEU A 122 -7.50 -2.46 11.46
N LYS A 123 -6.89 -1.64 10.59
CA LYS A 123 -6.14 -0.45 11.04
C LYS A 123 -6.95 0.56 11.86
N PRO A 124 -8.19 0.90 11.49
CA PRO A 124 -9.01 1.81 12.30
C PRO A 124 -9.28 1.27 13.69
N VAL A 125 -9.50 -0.03 13.81
CA VAL A 125 -9.72 -0.70 15.11
C VAL A 125 -8.45 -0.64 15.95
N ALA A 126 -7.30 -1.00 15.37
CA ALA A 126 -5.99 -0.93 16.04
C ALA A 126 -5.61 0.50 16.45
N ALA A 127 -6.12 1.52 15.74
CA ALA A 127 -5.91 2.93 16.07
C ALA A 127 -6.97 3.50 17.05
N GLY A 128 -7.94 2.70 17.49
CA GLY A 128 -9.03 3.14 18.37
C GLY A 128 -10.04 4.09 17.72
N LEU A 129 -10.09 4.13 16.38
CA LEU A 129 -11.03 4.97 15.63
C LEU A 129 -12.36 4.28 15.36
N ALA A 130 -12.45 2.98 15.55
CA ALA A 130 -13.64 2.16 15.42
C ALA A 130 -13.59 0.98 16.40
N VAL A 131 -14.75 0.45 16.79
CA VAL A 131 -14.83 -0.77 17.63
C VAL A 131 -14.63 -2.01 16.77
N GLN A 132 -15.17 -2.00 15.56
CA GLN A 132 -15.06 -3.08 14.57
C GLN A 132 -14.84 -2.47 13.17
N PRO A 133 -14.32 -3.24 12.20
CA PRO A 133 -13.98 -2.71 10.87
C PRO A 133 -15.16 -2.07 10.14
N GLU A 134 -16.37 -2.60 10.33
CA GLU A 134 -17.62 -2.15 9.73
C GLU A 134 -18.01 -0.73 10.14
N ASP A 135 -17.60 -0.30 11.32
CA ASP A 135 -17.91 1.04 11.84
C ASP A 135 -17.07 2.13 11.16
N PHE A 136 -16.03 1.75 10.43
CA PHE A 136 -15.15 2.71 9.77
C PHE A 136 -15.48 2.87 8.29
N ARG A 137 -16.13 3.97 7.96
CA ARG A 137 -16.61 4.29 6.60
C ARG A 137 -15.46 4.48 5.58
N TRP A 138 -14.27 4.83 6.02
CA TRP A 138 -13.16 5.31 5.15
C TRP A 138 -12.15 4.21 4.81
N SER A 139 -12.63 2.98 4.72
CA SER A 139 -11.89 1.81 4.22
C SER A 139 -12.71 1.04 3.18
N SER A 140 -12.05 0.15 2.46
CA SER A 140 -12.70 -0.78 1.52
C SER A 140 -13.49 -1.90 2.20
N HIS A 141 -13.42 -2.06 3.52
CA HIS A 141 -14.06 -3.16 4.26
C HIS A 141 -15.54 -3.33 3.90
N ASN A 142 -16.32 -2.26 4.03
CA ASN A 142 -17.79 -2.30 3.83
C ASN A 142 -18.19 -2.69 2.40
N ARG A 143 -17.30 -2.50 1.40
CA ARG A 143 -17.52 -2.99 0.04
C ARG A 143 -17.41 -4.51 -0.04
N TYR A 144 -16.44 -5.09 0.65
CA TYR A 144 -16.18 -6.52 0.66
C TYR A 144 -17.11 -7.30 1.58
N ALA A 145 -17.59 -6.66 2.65
CA ALA A 145 -18.62 -7.19 3.55
C ALA A 145 -20.07 -7.00 3.02
N GLY A 146 -20.24 -6.56 1.76
CA GLY A 146 -21.56 -6.42 1.14
C GLY A 146 -22.44 -5.29 1.68
N ARG A 147 -21.89 -4.37 2.49
CA ARG A 147 -22.65 -3.31 3.19
C ARG A 147 -22.79 -2.02 2.39
N SER A 148 -21.87 -1.74 1.46
CA SER A 148 -21.92 -0.53 0.63
C SER A 148 -21.26 -0.75 -0.72
N ALA A 149 -21.68 0.04 -1.72
CA ALA A 149 -20.98 0.11 -3.00
C ALA A 149 -19.77 1.05 -2.88
N ASP A 150 -18.66 0.70 -3.53
CA ASP A 150 -17.48 1.55 -3.64
C ASP A 150 -16.98 1.55 -5.09
N ARG A 151 -16.98 2.73 -5.69
CA ARG A 151 -16.58 2.91 -7.11
C ARG A 151 -15.06 2.87 -7.30
N LEU A 152 -14.28 3.13 -6.26
CA LEU A 152 -12.82 3.08 -6.31
C LEU A 152 -12.32 1.64 -6.36
N VAL A 153 -13.03 0.72 -5.70
CA VAL A 153 -12.58 -0.66 -5.49
C VAL A 153 -12.88 -1.54 -6.70
N THR A 154 -11.82 -2.14 -7.23
CA THR A 154 -11.86 -3.23 -8.22
C THR A 154 -11.43 -4.52 -7.52
N PRO A 155 -12.35 -5.47 -7.25
CA PRO A 155 -11.99 -6.71 -6.57
C PRO A 155 -10.96 -7.52 -7.35
N HIS A 156 -9.99 -8.09 -6.64
CA HIS A 156 -8.99 -9.01 -7.19
C HIS A 156 -9.59 -10.42 -7.41
N SER A 157 -8.98 -11.25 -8.28
CA SER A 157 -9.43 -12.63 -8.53
C SER A 157 -9.53 -13.45 -7.25
N LEU A 158 -8.58 -13.33 -6.34
CA LEU A 158 -8.57 -14.03 -5.06
C LEU A 158 -9.79 -13.75 -4.16
N TYR A 159 -10.40 -12.56 -4.27
CA TYR A 159 -11.67 -12.31 -3.58
C TYR A 159 -12.81 -13.12 -4.19
N TRP A 160 -12.82 -13.27 -5.52
CA TRP A 160 -13.85 -14.06 -6.19
C TRP A 160 -13.74 -15.56 -5.89
N GLU A 161 -12.55 -16.03 -5.55
CA GLU A 161 -12.25 -17.41 -5.17
C GLU A 161 -12.72 -17.77 -3.75
N LEU A 162 -13.06 -16.76 -2.90
CA LEU A 162 -13.56 -16.99 -1.54
C LEU A 162 -14.94 -17.66 -1.49
N GLY A 163 -15.72 -17.60 -2.57
CA GLY A 163 -17.02 -18.25 -2.63
C GLY A 163 -17.74 -18.08 -3.95
N ASN A 164 -18.64 -19.01 -4.25
CA ASN A 164 -19.35 -19.05 -5.52
C ASN A 164 -20.56 -18.09 -5.60
N THR A 165 -21.00 -17.56 -4.45
CA THR A 165 -22.09 -16.59 -4.38
C THR A 165 -21.61 -15.28 -3.75
N PRO A 166 -22.23 -14.13 -3.99
CA PRO A 166 -21.90 -12.89 -3.29
C PRO A 166 -21.90 -13.06 -1.78
N PHE A 167 -22.96 -13.63 -1.22
CA PHE A 167 -23.11 -13.85 0.22
C PHE A 167 -21.98 -14.70 0.81
N ALA A 168 -21.64 -15.85 0.18
CA ALA A 168 -20.55 -16.71 0.65
C ALA A 168 -19.18 -16.00 0.63
N ARG A 169 -18.93 -15.13 -0.37
CA ARG A 169 -17.69 -14.35 -0.44
C ARG A 169 -17.62 -13.28 0.65
N GLU A 170 -18.72 -12.57 0.85
CA GLU A 170 -18.84 -11.52 1.86
C GLU A 170 -18.64 -12.07 3.26
N GLU A 171 -19.27 -13.25 3.55
CA GLU A 171 -19.10 -13.97 4.80
C GLU A 171 -17.66 -14.44 4.99
N ALA A 172 -17.10 -15.18 4.04
CA ALA A 172 -15.72 -15.69 4.11
C ALA A 172 -14.70 -14.55 4.25
N TYR A 173 -14.90 -13.41 3.60
CA TYR A 173 -14.04 -12.26 3.77
C TYR A 173 -14.17 -11.63 5.16
N SER A 174 -15.38 -11.50 5.66
CA SER A 174 -15.62 -10.98 7.02
C SER A 174 -15.00 -11.88 8.08
N GLU A 175 -15.14 -13.19 7.95
CA GLU A 175 -14.49 -14.16 8.84
C GLU A 175 -12.96 -14.03 8.79
N LEU A 176 -12.36 -13.88 7.60
CA LEU A 176 -10.92 -13.68 7.43
C LEU A 176 -10.44 -12.40 8.15
N VAL A 177 -11.19 -11.31 8.04
CA VAL A 177 -10.87 -10.06 8.75
C VAL A 177 -10.99 -10.23 10.26
N HIS A 178 -12.08 -10.85 10.75
CA HIS A 178 -12.28 -11.06 12.19
C HIS A 178 -11.28 -12.05 12.81
N ALA A 179 -10.81 -13.04 12.04
CA ALA A 179 -9.74 -13.94 12.49
C ALA A 179 -8.41 -13.19 12.70
N GLY A 180 -8.26 -12.03 12.09
CA GLY A 180 -7.07 -11.20 12.17
C GLY A 180 -5.94 -11.71 11.28
N VAL A 181 -4.80 -11.05 11.34
CA VAL A 181 -3.61 -11.38 10.54
C VAL A 181 -2.51 -11.89 11.48
N PRO A 182 -1.84 -13.03 11.17
CA PRO A 182 -0.73 -13.52 11.97
C PRO A 182 0.36 -12.45 12.17
N ALA A 183 0.90 -12.37 13.39
CA ALA A 183 1.87 -11.31 13.76
C ALA A 183 3.12 -11.31 12.85
N GLU A 184 3.57 -12.49 12.45
CA GLU A 184 4.69 -12.64 11.52
C GLU A 184 4.38 -12.02 10.15
N VAL A 185 3.19 -12.29 9.60
CA VAL A 185 2.74 -11.72 8.31
C VAL A 185 2.59 -10.19 8.42
N GLN A 186 2.06 -9.69 9.53
CA GLN A 186 1.99 -8.25 9.79
C GLN A 186 3.38 -7.61 9.79
N ALA A 187 4.35 -8.24 10.47
CA ALA A 187 5.73 -7.76 10.53
C ALA A 187 6.38 -7.75 9.14
N GLN A 188 6.19 -8.81 8.34
CA GLN A 188 6.70 -8.91 6.97
C GLN A 188 6.11 -7.81 6.07
N LEU A 189 4.78 -7.63 6.07
CA LEU A 189 4.08 -6.58 5.31
C LEU A 189 4.56 -5.18 5.72
N HIS A 190 4.73 -4.94 7.01
CA HIS A 190 5.23 -3.67 7.52
C HIS A 190 6.67 -3.39 7.07
N ALA A 191 7.57 -4.36 7.29
CA ALA A 191 8.98 -4.23 6.91
C ALA A 191 9.16 -4.02 5.40
N ALA A 192 8.42 -4.76 4.57
CA ALA A 192 8.44 -4.62 3.12
C ALA A 192 7.96 -3.22 2.69
N THR A 193 6.86 -2.72 3.27
CA THR A 193 6.30 -1.40 2.96
C THR A 193 7.25 -0.27 3.35
N VAL A 194 7.82 -0.32 4.56
CA VAL A 194 8.76 0.70 5.05
C VAL A 194 10.05 0.67 4.24
N GLY A 195 10.58 -0.51 3.94
CA GLY A 195 11.81 -0.70 3.17
C GLY A 195 11.66 -0.47 1.68
N GLY A 196 10.45 -0.59 1.14
CA GLY A 196 10.18 -0.54 -0.31
C GLY A 196 10.77 -1.76 -1.04
N TRP A 197 10.78 -2.93 -0.40
CA TRP A 197 11.27 -4.19 -0.92
C TRP A 197 10.12 -5.08 -1.39
N ALA A 198 10.36 -5.95 -2.39
CA ALA A 198 9.36 -6.94 -2.77
C ALA A 198 9.16 -7.96 -1.65
N LEU A 199 7.93 -8.47 -1.52
CA LEU A 199 7.55 -9.50 -0.55
C LEU A 199 6.92 -10.69 -1.28
N GLY A 200 7.54 -11.86 -1.14
CA GLY A 200 7.10 -13.09 -1.75
C GLY A 200 8.14 -14.20 -1.64
N GLY A 201 7.79 -15.39 -2.07
CA GLY A 201 8.67 -16.55 -2.10
C GLY A 201 9.77 -16.44 -3.15
N SER A 202 10.73 -17.37 -3.10
CA SER A 202 11.92 -17.36 -3.96
C SER A 202 11.57 -17.39 -5.45
N ASP A 203 10.53 -18.12 -5.84
CA ASP A 203 10.11 -18.26 -7.23
C ASP A 203 9.47 -16.97 -7.75
N PHE A 204 8.62 -16.37 -6.95
CA PHE A 204 8.06 -15.05 -7.23
C PHE A 204 9.16 -14.01 -7.43
N LEU A 205 10.11 -13.93 -6.48
CA LEU A 205 11.22 -12.97 -6.55
C LEU A 205 12.11 -13.20 -7.77
N ARG A 206 12.40 -14.46 -8.14
CA ARG A 206 13.15 -14.78 -9.38
C ARG A 206 12.41 -14.32 -10.63
N ASN A 207 11.10 -14.53 -10.69
CA ASN A 207 10.29 -14.08 -11.83
C ASN A 207 10.14 -12.56 -11.87
N LEU A 208 10.04 -11.92 -10.71
CA LEU A 208 9.97 -10.47 -10.60
C LEU A 208 11.28 -9.81 -11.05
N ALA A 209 12.45 -10.42 -10.72
CA ALA A 209 13.76 -9.95 -11.15
C ALA A 209 13.96 -9.90 -12.68
N LYS A 210 13.20 -10.71 -13.43
CA LYS A 210 13.21 -10.66 -14.91
C LYS A 210 12.44 -9.46 -15.48
N LYS A 211 11.62 -8.81 -14.66
CA LYS A 211 10.71 -7.71 -15.06
C LYS A 211 11.22 -6.32 -14.64
N THR A 212 12.31 -6.24 -13.88
CA THR A 212 12.83 -4.97 -13.38
C THR A 212 14.33 -5.05 -13.08
N ASP A 213 15.07 -3.99 -13.39
CA ASP A 213 16.49 -3.85 -13.04
C ASP A 213 16.68 -3.37 -11.60
N ARG A 214 15.58 -2.99 -10.92
CA ARG A 214 15.65 -2.53 -9.53
C ARG A 214 15.84 -3.71 -8.58
N ARG A 215 16.83 -3.58 -7.68
CA ARG A 215 17.05 -4.57 -6.62
C ARG A 215 15.78 -4.79 -5.78
N LEU A 216 15.39 -6.06 -5.63
CA LEU A 216 14.13 -6.47 -4.98
C LEU A 216 14.25 -6.62 -3.46
N LEU A 217 15.43 -6.96 -2.95
CA LEU A 217 15.69 -7.21 -1.54
C LEU A 217 16.76 -6.26 -0.98
N PRO A 218 16.77 -6.03 0.34
CA PRO A 218 17.88 -5.31 0.97
C PRO A 218 19.22 -5.99 0.68
N GLY A 219 20.28 -5.22 0.54
CA GLY A 219 21.62 -5.78 0.48
C GLY A 219 22.10 -6.13 1.88
N ASN A 220 23.12 -6.96 1.96
CA ASN A 220 23.79 -7.21 3.22
C ASN A 220 24.30 -5.88 3.79
N ALA A 221 23.98 -5.63 5.05
CA ALA A 221 24.53 -4.50 5.77
C ALA A 221 26.04 -4.79 5.99
N GLY A 222 26.90 -3.97 5.43
CA GLY A 222 28.33 -4.06 5.66
C GLY A 222 29.13 -3.28 4.63
N ARG A 223 30.06 -2.47 5.10
CA ARG A 223 31.18 -1.98 4.28
C ARG A 223 31.99 -3.23 3.89
N PRO A 224 32.37 -3.45 2.62
CA PRO A 224 33.31 -4.52 2.28
C PRO A 224 34.53 -4.40 3.20
N ALA A 225 34.87 -5.49 3.90
CA ALA A 225 36.10 -5.50 4.67
C ALA A 225 37.24 -5.21 3.68
N PHE A 226 38.00 -4.16 3.95
CA PHE A 226 39.25 -3.96 3.23
C PHE A 226 40.14 -5.17 3.46
N PRO A 227 40.76 -5.77 2.42
CA PRO A 227 41.78 -6.76 2.62
C PRO A 227 42.85 -6.14 3.54
N ARG A 228 43.08 -6.73 4.70
CA ARG A 228 44.28 -6.40 5.46
C ARG A 228 45.44 -6.98 4.69
N ASP A 229 46.21 -6.15 4.02
CA ASP A 229 47.53 -6.52 3.55
C ASP A 229 48.30 -7.05 4.76
N SER A 230 48.54 -8.35 4.75
CA SER A 230 49.53 -8.99 5.61
C SER A 230 50.90 -8.56 5.08
N ALA A 231 51.33 -7.33 5.44
CA ALA A 231 52.72 -6.96 5.29
C ALA A 231 53.50 -7.79 6.30
N GLU A 232 54.13 -8.81 5.77
CA GLU A 232 55.25 -9.52 6.36
C GLU A 232 56.23 -8.50 6.96
N ARG A 233 56.44 -8.59 8.26
CA ARG A 233 57.70 -8.10 8.84
C ARG A 233 58.59 -9.29 8.98
N SER A 234 59.42 -9.49 7.96
CA SER A 234 60.71 -10.14 8.11
C SER A 234 61.67 -9.11 8.71
N GLU A 235 62.17 -9.38 9.87
CA GLU A 235 63.51 -9.28 10.41
C GLU A 235 63.46 -9.28 11.92
#